data_0f6e2800bba80f259ac2dbd618d709f9
#
_entry.id   0f6e2800bba80f259ac2dbd618d709f9
#
_cell.length_a   1.000
_cell.length_b   1.000
_cell.length_c   1.000
_cell.angle_alpha   90.00
_cell.angle_beta   90.00
_cell.angle_gamma   90.00
#
_symmetry.space_group_name_H-M   'P 1'
#
loop_
_entity.id
_entity.type
_entity.pdbx_description
1 polymer ?
#
loop_
_entity_poly.entity_id
_entity_poly.type
_entity_poly.pdbx_seq_one_letter_code
_entity_poly.pdbx_strand_id
1 'polypeptide(L)' 'MPKETIDFFKELKSNRPNLTIQKYRTIKGQAVKGNIADARKGLHKVLKRSSGR' A
#
# COMPACT_ATOMS: atom_id res chain seq x y z
N MET A 1 -1.62 12.77 12.24
CA MET A 1 -1.80 12.14 10.92
C MET A 1 -3.28 12.08 10.58
N PRO A 2 -3.61 12.31 9.31
CA PRO A 2 -5.00 12.13 8.90
C PRO A 2 -5.45 10.69 9.09
N LYS A 3 -6.71 10.54 9.43
CA LYS A 3 -7.29 9.20 9.63
C LYS A 3 -7.11 8.35 8.38
N GLU A 4 -7.22 8.97 7.21
CA GLU A 4 -7.06 8.28 5.95
C GLU A 4 -5.68 7.64 5.82
N THR A 5 -4.65 8.35 6.25
CA THR A 5 -3.29 7.84 6.23
C THR A 5 -3.14 6.66 7.18
N ILE A 6 -3.70 6.77 8.37
CA ILE A 6 -3.64 5.71 9.37
C ILE A 6 -4.35 4.46 8.84
N ASP A 7 -5.53 4.64 8.27
CA ASP A 7 -6.28 3.52 7.71
C ASP A 7 -5.52 2.86 6.57
N PHE A 8 -4.86 3.66 5.75
CA PHE A 8 -4.07 3.12 4.65
C PHE A 8 -2.91 2.28 5.17
N PHE A 9 -2.22 2.74 6.21
CA PHE A 9 -1.11 1.98 6.76
C PHE A 9 -1.58 0.66 7.37
N LYS A 10 -2.75 0.67 7.98
CA LYS A 10 -3.32 -0.57 8.51
C LYS A 10 -3.61 -1.56 7.39
N GLU A 11 -4.17 -1.07 6.30
CA GLU A 11 -4.47 -1.90 5.14
C GLU A 11 -3.18 -2.44 4.52
N LEU A 12 -2.19 -1.59 4.39
CA LEU A 12 -0.89 -1.99 3.84
C LEU A 12 -0.26 -3.09 4.68
N LYS A 13 -0.31 -2.92 6.00
CA LYS A 13 0.25 -3.90 6.91
C LYS A 13 -0.49 -5.24 6.84
N SER A 14 -1.80 -5.18 6.71
CA SER A 14 -2.62 -6.39 6.58
C SER A 14 -2.29 -7.17 5.31
N ASN A 15 -1.91 -6.47 4.26
CA ASN A 15 -1.60 -7.08 2.98
C ASN A 15 -0.11 -7.36 2.79
N ARG A 16 0.68 -7.13 3.82
CA ARG A 16 2.12 -7.33 3.74
C ARG A 16 2.51 -8.73 3.24
N PRO A 17 1.85 -9.80 3.69
CA PRO A 17 2.20 -11.14 3.19
C PRO A 17 2.03 -11.30 1.69
N ASN A 18 1.20 -10.47 1.08
CA ASN A 18 0.95 -10.51 -0.36
C ASN A 18 1.88 -9.58 -1.14
N LEU A 19 2.76 -8.89 -0.45
CA LEU A 19 3.65 -7.92 -1.07
C LEU A 19 5.10 -8.35 -0.90
N THR A 20 5.90 -8.09 -1.94
CA THR A 20 7.34 -8.25 -1.78
C THR A 20 7.86 -7.11 -0.90
N ILE A 21 9.01 -7.32 -0.30
CA ILE A 21 9.63 -6.30 0.54
C ILE A 21 9.80 -5.01 -0.25
N GLN A 22 10.24 -5.14 -1.51
CA GLN A 22 10.47 -3.98 -2.35
C GLN A 22 9.17 -3.22 -2.63
N LYS A 23 8.10 -3.94 -2.96
CA LYS A 23 6.81 -3.31 -3.21
C LYS A 23 6.29 -2.62 -1.96
N TYR A 24 6.38 -3.31 -0.83
CA TYR A 24 5.92 -2.75 0.44
C TYR A 24 6.64 -1.44 0.76
N ARG A 25 7.96 -1.42 0.61
CA ARG A 25 8.74 -0.23 0.92
C ARG A 25 8.42 0.92 -0.03
N THR A 26 8.22 0.63 -1.30
CA THR A 26 7.89 1.64 -2.28
C THR A 26 6.55 2.29 -1.95
N ILE A 27 5.54 1.47 -1.68
CA ILE A 27 4.20 1.98 -1.37
C ILE A 27 4.22 2.75 -0.06
N LYS A 28 4.91 2.21 0.94
CA LYS A 28 5.02 2.87 2.23
C LYS A 28 5.70 4.24 2.09
N GLY A 29 6.77 4.29 1.28
CA GLY A 29 7.48 5.54 1.05
C GLY A 29 6.60 6.61 0.44
N GLN A 30 5.78 6.22 -0.53
CA GLN A 30 4.86 7.17 -1.14
C GLN A 30 3.85 7.69 -0.13
N ALA A 31 3.34 6.81 0.71
CA ALA A 31 2.37 7.21 1.73
C ALA A 31 2.99 8.16 2.74
N VAL A 32 4.22 7.90 3.15
CA VAL A 32 4.93 8.76 4.10
C VAL A 32 5.13 10.15 3.53
N LYS A 33 5.35 10.23 2.22
CA LYS A 33 5.53 11.52 1.56
C LYS A 33 4.23 12.28 1.33
N GLY A 34 3.11 11.67 1.69
CA GLY A 34 1.81 12.31 1.52
C GLY A 34 1.07 11.91 0.25
N ASN A 35 1.65 11.03 -0.56
CA ASN A 35 1.04 10.60 -1.80
C ASN A 35 0.12 9.39 -1.55
N ILE A 36 -0.86 9.57 -0.69
CA ILE A 36 -1.76 8.49 -0.30
C ILE A 36 -2.53 7.93 -1.49
N ALA A 37 -3.01 8.80 -2.35
CA ALA A 37 -3.78 8.36 -3.51
C ALA A 37 -2.94 7.47 -4.43
N ASP A 38 -1.72 7.88 -4.70
CA ASP A 38 -0.82 7.09 -5.54
C ASP A 38 -0.41 5.80 -4.86
N ALA A 39 -0.16 5.86 -3.56
CA ALA A 39 0.20 4.68 -2.80
C ALA A 39 -0.95 3.66 -2.81
N ARG A 40 -2.17 4.15 -2.66
CA ARG A 40 -3.35 3.29 -2.68
C ARG A 40 -3.53 2.63 -4.05
N LYS A 41 -3.34 3.40 -5.11
CA LYS A 41 -3.42 2.85 -6.45
C LYS A 41 -2.38 1.76 -6.66
N GLY A 42 -1.16 2.01 -6.19
CA GLY A 42 -0.09 1.02 -6.29
C GLY A 42 -0.41 -0.25 -5.53
N LEU A 43 -0.94 -0.09 -4.33
CA LEU A 43 -1.31 -1.24 -3.51
C LEU A 43 -2.41 -2.06 -4.18
N HIS A 44 -3.46 -1.40 -4.65
CA HIS A 44 -4.58 -2.08 -5.30
C HIS A 44 -4.11 -2.82 -6.56
N LYS A 45 -3.22 -2.19 -7.31
CA LYS A 45 -2.69 -2.79 -8.53
C LYS A 45 -1.94 -4.09 -8.21
N VAL A 46 -1.12 -4.05 -7.18
CA VAL A 46 -0.35 -5.23 -6.79
C VAL A 46 -1.29 -6.32 -6.28
N LEU A 47 -2.26 -5.96 -5.46
CA LEU A 47 -3.21 -6.94 -4.92
C LEU A 47 -4.05 -7.56 -6.03
N LYS A 48 -4.46 -6.74 -6.99
CA LYS A 48 -5.24 -7.23 -8.11
C LYS A 48 -4.44 -8.26 -8.92
N ARG A 49 -3.16 -7.99 -9.10
CA ARG A 49 -2.29 -8.91 -9.82
C ARG A 49 -2.11 -10.22 -9.06
N SER A 50 -1.93 -10.10 -7.74
CA SER A 50 -1.70 -11.27 -6.91
C SER A 50 -2.92 -12.18 -6.84
N SER A 51 -4.10 -11.58 -6.77
CA SER A 51 -5.33 -12.35 -6.64
C SER A 51 -6.00 -12.66 -7.97
N GLY A 52 -5.56 -12.01 -9.02
CA GLY A 52 -6.18 -12.16 -10.34
C GLY A 52 -5.59 -13.28 -11.17
N ARG A 53 -5.48 -14.42 -10.62
CA ARG A 53 -4.85 -15.56 -11.30
C ARG A 53 -5.70 -16.20 -12.32
#